data_9eda04feed0aa311cdbc6a8edb8d774f
#
_entry.id   9eda04feed0aa311cdbc6a8edb8d774f
#
_cell.length_a   1.000
_cell.length_b   1.000
_cell.length_c   1.000
_cell.angle_alpha   90.00
_cell.angle_beta   90.00
_cell.angle_gamma   90.00
#
_symmetry.space_group_name_H-M   'P 1'
#
loop_
_entity.id
_entity.type
_entity.pdbx_description
1 polymer ?
#
loop_
_entity_poly.entity_id
_entity_poly.type
_entity_poly.pdbx_seq_one_letter_code
_entity_poly.pdbx_strand_id
1 'polypeptide(L)'
;MAELLRIGNNDADRSLYEQWALADDPAQVLADMADAARNHRILRIHASRTANGPVEDLYVNPAECSWWDVVHTRPQRVVSY
;
A
#
# COMPACT_ATOMS: atom_id res chain seq x y z
N MET A 1 -5.87 -10.02 10.33
CA MET A 1 -4.77 -9.83 9.37
C MET A 1 -5.05 -8.59 8.56
N ALA A 2 -4.08 -7.72 8.46
CA ALA A 2 -4.18 -6.53 7.64
C ALA A 2 -3.17 -6.60 6.50
N GLU A 3 -3.60 -6.17 5.33
CA GLU A 3 -2.73 -6.00 4.19
C GLU A 3 -2.32 -4.54 4.14
N LEU A 4 -1.03 -4.28 4.15
CA LEU A 4 -0.50 -2.92 4.16
C LEU A 4 0.14 -2.59 2.82
N LEU A 5 -0.34 -1.52 2.20
CA LEU A 5 0.29 -0.94 1.02
C LEU A 5 1.35 0.04 1.50
N ARG A 6 2.58 -0.14 1.04
CA ARG A 6 3.67 0.80 1.28
C ARG A 6 4.03 1.48 -0.03
N ILE A 7 4.18 2.79 0.03
CA ILE A 7 4.51 3.61 -1.14
C ILE A 7 5.70 4.48 -0.77
N GLY A 8 6.76 4.38 -1.55
CA GLY A 8 7.97 5.15 -1.33
C GLY A 8 8.32 6.01 -2.53
N ASN A 9 8.91 7.16 -2.25
CA ASN A 9 9.36 8.10 -3.26
C ASN A 9 10.89 8.28 -3.29
N ASN A 10 11.61 7.41 -2.60
CA ASN A 10 13.06 7.48 -2.55
C ASN A 10 13.66 6.08 -2.67
N ASP A 11 14.27 5.79 -3.81
CA ASP A 11 14.94 4.51 -4.05
C ASP A 11 16.19 4.32 -3.22
N ALA A 12 16.84 5.41 -2.84
CA ALA A 12 18.08 5.36 -2.06
C ALA A 12 17.82 5.00 -0.60
N ASP A 13 16.63 5.29 -0.09
CA ASP A 13 16.26 5.01 1.29
C ASP A 13 14.85 4.44 1.36
N ARG A 14 14.75 3.13 1.38
CA ARG A 14 13.46 2.43 1.45
C ARG A 14 12.84 2.43 2.83
N SER A 15 13.49 3.02 3.82
CA SER A 15 12.87 3.24 5.12
C SER A 15 11.88 4.41 5.11
N LEU A 16 11.93 5.24 4.06
CA LEU A 16 11.02 6.39 3.90
C LEU A 16 9.86 6.00 3.00
N TYR A 17 8.70 5.74 3.62
CA TYR A 17 7.50 5.34 2.88
C TYR A 17 6.25 5.72 3.64
N GLU A 18 5.14 5.83 2.90
CA GLU A 18 3.81 5.90 3.46
C GLU A 18 3.22 4.50 3.54
N GLN A 19 2.38 4.26 4.54
CA GLN A 19 1.78 2.96 4.78
C GLN A 19 0.28 3.11 4.98
N TRP A 20 -0.47 2.27 4.30
CA TRP A 20 -1.93 2.30 4.32
C TRP A 20 -2.48 0.90 4.49
N ALA A 21 -3.50 0.75 5.35
CA ALA A 21 -4.20 -0.51 5.50
C ALA A 21 -5.22 -0.64 4.36
N LEU A 22 -5.08 -1.67 3.53
CA LEU A 22 -5.93 -1.85 2.37
C LEU A 22 -7.30 -2.40 2.74
N ALA A 23 -8.34 -1.81 2.16
CA ALA A 23 -9.69 -2.36 2.18
C ALA A 23 -9.99 -3.16 0.91
N ASP A 24 -9.26 -2.88 -0.16
CA ASP A 24 -9.39 -3.59 -1.44
C ASP A 24 -8.51 -4.84 -1.47
N ASP A 25 -8.77 -5.70 -2.44
CA ASP A 25 -7.97 -6.91 -2.64
C ASP A 25 -6.52 -6.54 -3.00
N PRO A 26 -5.53 -7.01 -2.21
CA PRO A 26 -4.12 -6.63 -2.44
C PRO A 26 -3.58 -7.00 -3.80
N ALA A 27 -3.93 -8.18 -4.31
CA ALA A 27 -3.48 -8.62 -5.63
C ALA A 27 -4.03 -7.71 -6.73
N GLN A 28 -5.28 -7.30 -6.59
CA GLN A 28 -5.91 -6.39 -7.54
C GLN A 28 -5.27 -5.01 -7.47
N VAL A 29 -4.98 -4.52 -6.25
CA VAL A 29 -4.31 -3.23 -6.05
C VAL A 29 -2.94 -3.23 -6.72
N LEU A 30 -2.15 -4.28 -6.55
CA LEU A 30 -0.83 -4.36 -7.19
C LEU A 30 -0.94 -4.36 -8.71
N ALA A 31 -1.88 -5.12 -9.26
CA ALA A 31 -2.11 -5.16 -10.71
C ALA A 31 -2.54 -3.78 -11.24
N ASP A 32 -3.45 -3.12 -10.52
CA ASP A 32 -3.96 -1.81 -10.91
C ASP A 32 -2.88 -0.74 -10.81
N MET A 33 -2.00 -0.82 -9.81
CA MET A 33 -0.89 0.12 -9.67
C MET A 33 0.09 -0.02 -10.82
N ALA A 34 0.42 -1.24 -11.21
CA ALA A 34 1.32 -1.48 -12.35
C ALA A 34 0.70 -0.95 -13.65
N ASP A 35 -0.58 -1.18 -13.84
CA ASP A 35 -1.30 -0.69 -15.02
C ASP A 35 -1.39 0.85 -15.03
N ALA A 36 -1.71 1.45 -13.90
CA ALA A 36 -1.78 2.90 -13.78
C ALA A 36 -0.42 3.56 -13.99
N ALA A 37 0.66 2.94 -13.49
CA ALA A 37 2.02 3.44 -13.72
C ALA A 37 2.38 3.44 -15.19
N ARG A 38 2.05 2.34 -15.89
CA ARG A 38 2.34 2.19 -17.31
C ARG A 38 1.57 3.19 -18.17
N ASN A 39 0.35 3.54 -17.76
CA ASN A 39 -0.54 4.42 -18.52
C ASN A 39 -0.60 5.85 -17.95
N HIS A 40 0.23 6.18 -16.98
CA HIS A 40 0.27 7.50 -16.32
C HIS A 40 -1.11 7.93 -15.81
N ARG A 41 -1.80 7.02 -15.12
CA ARG A 41 -3.13 7.31 -14.56
C ARG A 41 -3.07 7.41 -13.05
N ILE A 42 -4.00 8.21 -12.52
CA ILE A 42 -4.22 8.27 -11.09
C ILE A 42 -5.17 7.12 -10.72
N LEU A 43 -4.78 6.37 -9.71
CA LEU A 43 -5.56 5.23 -9.22
C LEU A 43 -6.23 5.60 -7.90
N ARG A 44 -7.51 5.27 -7.78
CA ARG A 44 -8.23 5.39 -6.52
C ARG A 44 -8.22 4.04 -5.81
N ILE A 45 -7.80 4.05 -4.57
CA ILE A 45 -7.72 2.87 -3.71
C ILE A 45 -8.52 3.14 -2.45
N HIS A 46 -9.19 2.15 -1.92
CA HIS A 46 -9.87 2.25 -0.63
C HIS A 46 -8.92 1.74 0.45
N ALA A 47 -8.55 2.62 1.34
CA ALA A 47 -7.55 2.32 2.36
C ALA A 47 -7.77 3.16 3.61
N SER A 48 -7.15 2.74 4.70
CA SER A 48 -7.20 3.44 5.97
C SER A 48 -5.79 3.80 6.42
N ARG A 49 -5.65 4.92 7.09
CA ARG A 49 -4.36 5.34 7.65
C ARG A 49 -3.89 4.44 8.77
N THR A 50 -4.85 3.85 9.47
CA THR A 50 -4.57 2.92 10.56
C THR A 50 -5.37 1.65 10.36
N ALA A 51 -4.94 0.56 10.98
CA ALA A 51 -5.58 -0.74 10.82
C ALA A 51 -7.05 -0.76 11.24
N ASN A 52 -7.43 0.11 12.18
CA ASN A 52 -8.79 0.20 12.71
C ASN A 52 -9.46 1.54 12.42
N GLY A 53 -8.88 2.34 11.56
CA GLY A 53 -9.41 3.64 11.21
C GLY A 53 -10.47 3.58 10.12
N PRO A 54 -11.10 4.71 9.82
CA PRO A 54 -12.08 4.78 8.74
C PRO A 54 -11.42 4.56 7.39
N VAL A 55 -12.13 3.89 6.50
CA VAL A 55 -11.68 3.71 5.12
C VAL A 55 -11.91 5.00 4.35
N GLU A 56 -10.89 5.43 3.63
CA GLU A 56 -10.91 6.66 2.83
C GLU A 56 -10.55 6.33 1.39
N ASP A 57 -10.86 7.26 0.50
CA ASP A 57 -10.38 7.18 -0.88
C ASP A 57 -8.95 7.71 -0.92
N LEU A 58 -8.03 6.85 -1.29
CA LEU A 58 -6.62 7.21 -1.49
C LEU A 58 -6.36 7.32 -2.98
N TYR A 59 -5.91 8.49 -3.42
CA TYR A 59 -5.55 8.73 -4.81
C TYR A 59 -4.04 8.67 -4.95
N VAL A 60 -3.56 7.76 -5.81
CA VAL A 60 -2.14 7.52 -6.00
C VAL A 60 -1.81 7.68 -7.47
N ASN A 61 -0.70 8.34 -7.76
CA ASN A 61 -0.12 8.36 -9.11
C ASN A 61 1.11 7.43 -9.10
N PRO A 62 0.94 6.15 -9.47
CA PRO A 62 2.05 5.21 -9.37
C PRO A 62 3.24 5.56 -10.25
N ALA A 63 3.02 6.25 -11.37
CA ALA A 63 4.12 6.67 -12.25
C ALA A 63 5.08 7.64 -11.55
N GLU A 64 4.61 8.36 -10.55
CA GLU A 64 5.43 9.31 -9.78
C GLU A 64 6.07 8.67 -8.53
N CYS A 65 5.72 7.42 -8.22
CA CYS A 65 6.26 6.71 -7.07
C CYS A 65 7.50 5.94 -7.46
N SER A 66 8.52 5.94 -6.59
CA SER A 66 9.75 5.20 -6.84
C SER A 66 9.55 3.70 -6.67
N TRP A 67 8.75 3.32 -5.68
CA TRP A 67 8.45 1.91 -5.44
C TRP A 67 7.16 1.78 -4.61
N TRP A 68 6.58 0.59 -4.67
CA TRP A 68 5.46 0.21 -3.79
C TRP A 68 5.47 -1.30 -3.61
N ASP A 69 4.91 -1.74 -2.49
CA ASP A 69 4.68 -3.16 -2.23
C ASP A 69 3.48 -3.34 -1.29
N VAL A 70 3.07 -4.58 -1.12
CA VAL A 70 2.06 -4.95 -0.15
C VAL A 70 2.69 -5.90 0.85
N VAL A 71 2.51 -5.58 2.12
CA VAL A 71 3.01 -6.38 3.23
C VAL A 71 1.84 -6.98 3.99
N HIS A 72 1.91 -8.26 4.24
CA HIS A 72 0.92 -8.93 5.08
C HIS A 72 1.35 -8.81 6.53
N THR A 73 0.52 -8.15 7.33
CA THR A 73 0.76 -8.12 8.76
C THR A 73 -0.09 -9.21 9.41
N ARG A 74 0.56 -10.06 10.15
CA ARG A 74 -0.14 -11.03 10.99
C ARG A 74 -0.30 -10.46 12.38
N PRO A 75 -1.39 -10.81 13.09
CA PRO A 75 -1.46 -10.51 14.51
C PRO A 75 -0.19 -11.06 15.14
N GLN A 76 0.48 -10.22 15.88
CA GLN A 76 1.74 -10.61 16.46
C GLN A 76 1.48 -11.70 17.49
N ARG A 77 1.96 -12.88 17.23
CA ARG A 77 1.97 -13.93 18.21
C ARG A 77 3.18 -13.74 19.09
N VAL A 78 2.93 -13.61 20.35
CA VAL A 78 4.00 -13.79 21.31
C VAL A 78 4.26 -15.29 21.36
N VAL A 79 5.34 -15.70 20.74
CA VAL A 79 5.78 -17.09 20.85
C VAL A 79 6.64 -17.18 22.09
N SER A 80 6.13 -17.83 23.11
CA SER A 80 6.92 -18.20 24.28
C SER A 80 7.74 -19.42 23.94
N TYR A 81 8.99 -19.30 24.07
CA TYR A 81 9.89 -20.44 23.98
C TYR A 81 10.24 -20.95 25.36
#